data_138ac8a8c7cc3c01ac3babf6f5a21a7a
#
_entry.id   138ac8a8c7cc3c01ac3babf6f5a21a7a
#
_cell.length_a   1.000
_cell.length_b   1.000
_cell.length_c   1.000
_cell.angle_alpha   90.00
_cell.angle_beta   90.00
_cell.angle_gamma   90.00
#
_symmetry.space_group_name_H-M   'P 1'
#
loop_
_entity.id
_entity.type
_entity.pdbx_description
1 polymer ?
#
loop_
_entity_poly.entity_id
_entity_poly.type
_entity_poly.pdbx_seq_one_letter_code
_entity_poly.pdbx_strand_id
1 'polypeptide(L)'
;MKIGITTYWRGTSNYGQIVQHWALQCALKKMGHQPYLIRFYPGFNHGLLKRWLKEYKVVDLIRDVCALMKGDKKLFKREGHDNKRAFARFRKENLSVSMHKYYRLADLQNRPPYADAYITGSDQIWSQLLSNRENEVYYLNFGSRDILRIAYAPSFSMDEYPESLLPNLRDNLARFDSVSCREYSGVDICRKAGLANAKKVLDPTFLIGKEDYMELIRKAANKHDKDYVFIYSLNISEPKEICWEELKRVLNGRSVVVTPSDGYSAGDELFGNEVEYSYGTIQEWLANIYYSSLVVTPSFHGVALAIILEKDFVYTPLEGACAKGNNRILDLLADLDMTNRMLSKERRYEDIVSQPIDWRYVNERLVALRNESLGFLKCSLTK
;
A
#
# COMPACT_ATOMS: atom_id res chain seq x y z
N MET A 1 -20.83 -1.17 15.41
CA MET A 1 -20.49 -2.54 14.99
C MET A 1 -19.04 -2.83 15.29
N LYS A 2 -18.70 -4.08 15.63
CA LYS A 2 -17.33 -4.57 15.70
C LYS A 2 -16.94 -5.12 14.33
N ILE A 3 -15.85 -4.61 13.73
CA ILE A 3 -15.50 -4.90 12.33
C ILE A 3 -14.11 -5.52 12.26
N GLY A 4 -14.05 -6.78 11.76
CA GLY A 4 -12.80 -7.48 11.51
C GLY A 4 -12.26 -7.17 10.10
N ILE A 5 -11.05 -6.69 9.99
CA ILE A 5 -10.42 -6.31 8.71
C ILE A 5 -9.34 -7.31 8.34
N THR A 6 -9.43 -7.87 7.13
CA THR A 6 -8.41 -8.77 6.55
C THR A 6 -7.63 -8.03 5.46
N THR A 7 -6.32 -8.01 5.57
CA THR A 7 -5.40 -7.39 4.60
C THR A 7 -3.97 -7.87 4.85
N TYR A 8 -3.02 -7.46 4.00
CA TYR A 8 -1.60 -7.64 4.30
C TYR A 8 -1.20 -6.72 5.45
N TRP A 9 -0.89 -7.24 6.61
CA TRP A 9 -0.63 -6.40 7.77
C TRP A 9 0.82 -6.43 8.28
N ARG A 10 1.67 -7.28 7.73
CA ARG A 10 3.01 -7.57 8.26
C ARG A 10 4.17 -6.86 7.54
N GLY A 11 3.94 -5.90 6.67
CA GLY A 11 5.03 -5.19 6.00
C GLY A 11 6.08 -4.66 6.99
N THR A 12 7.36 -4.82 6.68
CA THR A 12 8.49 -4.35 7.50
C THR A 12 9.16 -3.13 6.89
N SER A 13 8.95 -2.87 5.62
CA SER A 13 9.56 -1.76 4.88
C SER A 13 8.58 -0.93 4.07
N ASN A 14 7.29 -1.33 3.97
CA ASN A 14 6.28 -0.60 3.21
C ASN A 14 5.46 0.33 4.10
N TYR A 15 5.76 1.63 4.03
CA TYR A 15 5.09 2.67 4.79
C TYR A 15 3.62 2.79 4.42
N GLY A 16 3.32 2.81 3.12
CA GLY A 16 1.97 2.96 2.60
C GLY A 16 1.03 1.86 3.07
N GLN A 17 1.53 0.61 3.15
CA GLN A 17 0.74 -0.51 3.66
C GLN A 17 0.25 -0.26 5.09
N ILE A 18 1.07 0.33 5.95
CA ILE A 18 0.70 0.60 7.35
C ILE A 18 -0.25 1.77 7.45
N VAL A 19 0.02 2.82 6.66
CA VAL A 19 -0.80 4.03 6.67
C VAL A 19 -2.21 3.76 6.17
N GLN A 20 -2.40 2.92 5.13
CA GLN A 20 -3.74 2.57 4.67
C GLN A 20 -4.53 1.75 5.71
N HIS A 21 -3.88 0.89 6.52
CA HIS A 21 -4.55 0.20 7.63
C HIS A 21 -5.06 1.18 8.70
N TRP A 22 -4.20 2.13 9.05
CA TRP A 22 -4.53 3.17 10.01
C TRP A 22 -5.67 4.05 9.50
N ALA A 23 -5.61 4.47 8.24
CA ALA A 23 -6.62 5.32 7.62
C ALA A 23 -7.99 4.63 7.57
N LEU A 24 -8.06 3.34 7.19
CA LEU A 24 -9.31 2.59 7.21
C LEU A 24 -9.90 2.48 8.61
N GLN A 25 -9.06 2.17 9.62
CA GLN A 25 -9.54 2.13 11.01
C GLN A 25 -10.01 3.50 11.49
N CYS A 26 -9.31 4.58 11.14
CA CYS A 26 -9.75 5.94 11.48
C CYS A 26 -11.09 6.28 10.85
N ALA A 27 -11.28 5.99 9.56
CA ALA A 27 -12.55 6.24 8.86
C ALA A 27 -13.71 5.47 9.51
N LEU A 28 -13.53 4.19 9.81
CA LEU A 28 -14.55 3.37 10.46
C LEU A 28 -14.83 3.82 11.90
N LYS A 29 -13.83 4.26 12.66
CA LYS A 29 -14.01 4.84 14.00
C LYS A 29 -14.81 6.14 13.94
N LYS A 30 -14.53 7.01 12.96
CA LYS A 30 -15.32 8.25 12.73
C LYS A 30 -16.78 7.97 12.37
N MET A 31 -17.07 6.79 11.81
CA MET A 31 -18.44 6.31 11.57
C MET A 31 -19.09 5.65 12.80
N GLY A 32 -18.41 5.62 13.96
CA GLY A 32 -18.92 5.03 15.20
C GLY A 32 -18.73 3.51 15.33
N HIS A 33 -17.85 2.90 14.51
CA HIS A 33 -17.58 1.46 14.57
C HIS A 33 -16.31 1.14 15.38
N GLN A 34 -16.11 -0.12 15.70
CA GLN A 34 -14.95 -0.67 16.41
C GLN A 34 -14.14 -1.60 15.48
N PRO A 35 -13.32 -1.04 14.58
CA PRO A 35 -12.52 -1.83 13.65
C PRO A 35 -11.28 -2.42 14.33
N TYR A 36 -10.87 -3.60 13.85
CA TYR A 36 -9.60 -4.22 14.23
C TYR A 36 -9.05 -5.06 13.06
N LEU A 37 -7.71 -5.13 12.92
CA LEU A 37 -7.06 -5.99 11.93
C LEU A 37 -7.03 -7.43 12.42
N ILE A 38 -7.39 -8.37 11.54
CA ILE A 38 -7.22 -9.81 11.78
C ILE A 38 -5.76 -10.17 11.52
N ARG A 39 -5.07 -10.65 12.57
CA ARG A 39 -3.65 -11.02 12.49
C ARG A 39 -3.46 -12.35 11.77
N PHE A 40 -3.54 -12.34 10.44
CA PHE A 40 -3.28 -13.48 9.60
C PHE A 40 -1.83 -13.49 9.10
N TYR A 41 -1.14 -14.62 9.26
CA TYR A 41 0.26 -14.84 8.87
C TYR A 41 0.35 -15.95 7.83
N PRO A 42 0.14 -15.65 6.53
CA PRO A 42 0.20 -16.67 5.50
C PRO A 42 1.57 -17.33 5.50
N GLY A 43 1.54 -18.66 5.46
CA GLY A 43 2.76 -19.43 5.28
C GLY A 43 3.60 -19.74 6.51
N PHE A 44 3.17 -19.41 7.71
CA PHE A 44 3.80 -19.89 8.95
C PHE A 44 3.25 -21.26 9.35
N ASN A 45 3.33 -22.27 8.48
CA ASN A 45 2.89 -23.62 8.81
C ASN A 45 4.07 -24.54 9.15
N HIS A 46 3.85 -25.35 10.20
CA HIS A 46 4.58 -26.49 10.69
C HIS A 46 5.59 -27.10 9.71
N GLY A 47 6.75 -26.59 9.68
CA GLY A 47 7.81 -26.99 8.79
C GLY A 47 8.59 -25.79 8.30
N LEU A 48 8.92 -24.85 9.21
CA LEU A 48 9.91 -23.79 8.95
C LEU A 48 11.10 -24.37 8.16
N LEU A 49 11.50 -25.59 8.45
CA LEU A 49 12.55 -26.31 7.75
C LEU A 49 12.13 -26.77 6.34
N LYS A 50 10.89 -27.27 6.14
CA LYS A 50 10.43 -27.77 4.83
C LYS A 50 10.09 -26.65 3.85
N ARG A 51 9.59 -25.53 4.32
CA ARG A 51 9.29 -24.37 3.49
C ARG A 51 10.56 -23.55 3.21
N TRP A 52 11.42 -23.40 4.20
CA TRP A 52 12.76 -22.86 4.06
C TRP A 52 13.55 -23.62 2.98
N LEU A 53 13.44 -24.96 2.95
CA LEU A 53 14.05 -25.82 1.93
C LEU A 53 13.33 -25.80 0.57
N LYS A 54 12.08 -25.33 0.48
CA LYS A 54 11.27 -25.37 -0.77
C LYS A 54 11.13 -24.00 -1.46
N GLU A 55 11.15 -22.90 -0.71
CA GLU A 55 11.10 -21.53 -1.24
C GLU A 55 12.49 -20.91 -1.40
N TYR A 56 13.42 -21.22 -0.50
CA TYR A 56 14.83 -20.97 -0.76
C TYR A 56 15.38 -22.15 -1.58
N LYS A 57 15.76 -21.86 -2.81
CA LYS A 57 16.65 -22.80 -3.51
C LYS A 57 17.80 -23.07 -2.56
N VAL A 58 18.25 -24.33 -2.44
CA VAL A 58 19.40 -24.72 -1.59
C VAL A 58 20.59 -23.76 -1.79
N VAL A 59 20.72 -23.19 -2.97
CA VAL A 59 21.71 -22.16 -3.33
C VAL A 59 21.52 -20.86 -2.55
N ASP A 60 20.28 -20.39 -2.35
CA ASP A 60 20.01 -19.14 -1.60
C ASP A 60 20.25 -19.37 -0.10
N LEU A 61 19.93 -20.55 0.42
CA LEU A 61 20.24 -20.95 1.78
C LEU A 61 21.75 -21.02 2.03
N ILE A 62 22.49 -21.65 1.12
CA ILE A 62 23.94 -21.72 1.20
C ILE A 62 24.55 -20.34 1.10
N ARG A 63 24.02 -19.48 0.23
CA ARG A 63 24.44 -18.08 0.10
C ARG A 63 24.19 -17.29 1.39
N ASP A 64 22.99 -17.40 1.99
CA ASP A 64 22.65 -16.67 3.22
C ASP A 64 23.44 -17.19 4.44
N VAL A 65 23.68 -18.49 4.53
CA VAL A 65 24.57 -19.08 5.55
C VAL A 65 26.03 -18.66 5.31
N CYS A 66 26.49 -18.64 4.07
CA CYS A 66 27.83 -18.14 3.73
C CYS A 66 27.95 -16.62 3.98
N ALA A 67 26.91 -15.86 3.74
CA ALA A 67 26.85 -14.43 4.03
C ALA A 67 26.89 -14.16 5.55
N LEU A 68 26.15 -14.95 6.35
CA LEU A 68 26.20 -14.91 7.81
C LEU A 68 27.59 -15.30 8.34
N MET A 69 28.19 -16.34 7.79
CA MET A 69 29.56 -16.77 8.17
C MET A 69 30.65 -15.78 7.76
N LYS A 70 30.40 -14.99 6.71
CA LYS A 70 31.30 -13.91 6.23
C LYS A 70 31.01 -12.57 6.87
N GLY A 71 30.05 -12.48 7.81
CA GLY A 71 29.66 -11.24 8.48
C GLY A 71 29.06 -10.23 7.51
N ASP A 72 28.09 -10.66 6.67
CA ASP A 72 27.53 -9.81 5.62
C ASP A 72 26.84 -8.58 6.24
N LYS A 73 27.51 -7.45 6.10
CA LYS A 73 27.05 -6.15 6.61
C LYS A 73 25.67 -5.74 6.07
N LYS A 74 25.20 -6.27 4.92
CA LYS A 74 23.90 -5.94 4.34
C LYS A 74 22.72 -6.47 5.16
N LEU A 75 22.80 -7.70 5.71
CA LEU A 75 21.76 -8.27 6.56
C LEU A 75 21.59 -7.49 7.86
N PHE A 76 22.68 -7.17 8.55
CA PHE A 76 22.68 -6.34 9.76
C PHE A 76 22.22 -4.91 9.49
N LYS A 77 22.58 -4.35 8.33
CA LYS A 77 22.16 -3.02 7.91
C LYS A 77 20.64 -2.97 7.72
N ARG A 78 20.04 -3.99 7.09
CA ARG A 78 18.58 -4.09 6.89
C ARG A 78 17.84 -4.19 8.23
N GLU A 79 18.29 -5.01 9.16
CA GLU A 79 17.70 -5.11 10.50
C GLU A 79 17.78 -3.78 11.25
N GLY A 80 18.91 -3.08 11.15
CA GLY A 80 19.09 -1.75 11.70
C GLY A 80 18.10 -0.74 11.13
N HIS A 81 17.81 -0.80 9.82
CA HIS A 81 16.81 0.05 9.17
C HIS A 81 15.39 -0.28 9.64
N ASP A 82 15.02 -1.56 9.75
CA ASP A 82 13.71 -1.97 10.25
C ASP A 82 13.47 -1.52 11.71
N ASN A 83 14.51 -1.54 12.54
CA ASN A 83 14.47 -1.00 13.89
C ASN A 83 14.23 0.52 13.91
N LYS A 84 14.89 1.29 13.03
CA LYS A 84 14.68 2.74 12.89
C LYS A 84 13.25 3.07 12.44
N ARG A 85 12.68 2.32 11.49
CA ARG A 85 11.31 2.49 11.01
C ARG A 85 10.26 2.30 12.12
N ALA A 86 10.58 1.50 13.13
CA ALA A 86 9.75 1.28 14.32
C ALA A 86 8.28 0.92 14.03
N PHE A 87 8.00 0.23 12.92
CA PHE A 87 6.64 -0.12 12.48
C PHE A 87 5.87 -0.95 13.50
N ALA A 88 6.56 -1.81 14.26
CA ALA A 88 5.93 -2.58 15.33
C ALA A 88 5.38 -1.68 16.44
N ARG A 89 6.11 -0.62 16.78
CA ARG A 89 5.66 0.39 17.77
C ARG A 89 4.46 1.15 17.23
N PHE A 90 4.52 1.65 15.98
CA PHE A 90 3.41 2.36 15.36
C PHE A 90 2.12 1.52 15.37
N ARG A 91 2.22 0.24 14.96
CA ARG A 91 1.07 -0.69 14.99
C ARG A 91 0.51 -0.86 16.39
N LYS A 92 1.36 -1.03 17.40
CA LYS A 92 0.94 -1.20 18.81
C LYS A 92 0.20 0.02 19.34
N GLU A 93 0.64 1.23 18.97
CA GLU A 93 0.11 2.49 19.48
C GLU A 93 -1.14 2.96 18.72
N ASN A 94 -1.24 2.67 17.42
CA ASN A 94 -2.23 3.29 16.54
C ASN A 94 -3.24 2.33 15.94
N LEU A 95 -3.01 1.00 15.98
CA LEU A 95 -3.90 0.01 15.37
C LEU A 95 -4.53 -0.92 16.40
N SER A 96 -5.82 -1.14 16.26
CA SER A 96 -6.51 -2.24 16.94
C SER A 96 -6.29 -3.53 16.14
N VAL A 97 -6.02 -4.65 16.84
CA VAL A 97 -5.74 -5.95 16.21
C VAL A 97 -6.49 -7.08 16.92
N SER A 98 -6.71 -8.20 16.25
CA SER A 98 -7.33 -9.38 16.86
C SER A 98 -6.49 -9.94 18.02
N MET A 99 -7.14 -10.50 19.05
CA MET A 99 -6.48 -11.14 20.18
C MET A 99 -5.63 -12.34 19.74
N HIS A 100 -6.18 -13.16 18.81
CA HIS A 100 -5.53 -14.36 18.29
C HIS A 100 -4.74 -14.05 17.01
N LYS A 101 -3.69 -14.85 16.77
CA LYS A 101 -2.94 -14.94 15.53
C LYS A 101 -3.44 -16.14 14.75
N TYR A 102 -3.54 -16.02 13.44
CA TYR A 102 -4.01 -17.06 12.55
C TYR A 102 -2.92 -17.32 11.50
N TYR A 103 -2.71 -18.56 11.15
CA TYR A 103 -1.63 -18.98 10.25
C TYR A 103 -2.14 -19.71 9.00
N ARG A 104 -3.35 -20.25 9.05
CA ARG A 104 -4.02 -20.97 7.98
C ARG A 104 -5.48 -20.51 7.87
N LEU A 105 -6.06 -20.65 6.68
CA LEU A 105 -7.48 -20.47 6.48
C LEU A 105 -8.31 -21.33 7.46
N ALA A 106 -7.91 -22.60 7.66
CA ALA A 106 -8.56 -23.50 8.60
C ALA A 106 -8.59 -22.98 10.04
N ASP A 107 -7.58 -22.24 10.48
CA ASP A 107 -7.56 -21.66 11.83
C ASP A 107 -8.67 -20.59 11.97
N LEU A 108 -8.89 -19.78 10.93
CA LEU A 108 -9.97 -18.79 10.86
C LEU A 108 -11.35 -19.44 10.72
N GLN A 109 -11.44 -20.56 9.99
CA GLN A 109 -12.71 -21.30 9.83
C GLN A 109 -13.12 -21.98 11.12
N ASN A 110 -12.18 -22.59 11.86
CA ASN A 110 -12.44 -23.28 13.11
C ASN A 110 -12.69 -22.33 14.29
N ARG A 111 -12.05 -21.16 14.29
CA ARG A 111 -12.16 -20.17 15.35
C ARG A 111 -12.16 -18.77 14.79
N PRO A 112 -13.23 -18.36 14.09
CA PRO A 112 -13.34 -17.04 13.52
C PRO A 112 -13.28 -15.95 14.62
N PRO A 113 -12.62 -14.80 14.36
CA PRO A 113 -12.68 -13.70 15.32
C PRO A 113 -14.10 -13.12 15.36
N TYR A 114 -14.59 -12.81 16.58
CA TYR A 114 -15.92 -12.21 16.72
C TYR A 114 -16.00 -10.84 16.03
N ALA A 115 -16.97 -10.69 15.14
CA ALA A 115 -17.30 -9.45 14.45
C ALA A 115 -18.77 -9.44 14.01
N ASP A 116 -19.35 -8.24 13.89
CA ASP A 116 -20.65 -8.01 13.27
C ASP A 116 -20.52 -7.92 11.75
N ALA A 117 -19.33 -7.49 11.27
CA ALA A 117 -18.98 -7.43 9.86
C ALA A 117 -17.50 -7.78 9.64
N TYR A 118 -17.21 -8.37 8.51
CA TYR A 118 -15.85 -8.52 8.01
C TYR A 118 -15.63 -7.62 6.79
N ILE A 119 -14.48 -6.95 6.75
CA ILE A 119 -14.05 -6.19 5.59
C ILE A 119 -12.75 -6.80 5.07
N THR A 120 -12.70 -7.14 3.79
CA THR A 120 -11.42 -7.30 3.11
C THR A 120 -10.95 -5.91 2.70
N GLY A 121 -9.80 -5.50 3.25
CA GLY A 121 -9.29 -4.14 3.10
C GLY A 121 -8.54 -3.92 1.80
N SER A 122 -7.98 -2.73 1.65
CA SER A 122 -7.20 -2.34 0.50
C SER A 122 -5.84 -3.06 0.43
N ASP A 123 -5.04 -2.63 -0.54
CA ASP A 123 -3.78 -3.20 -0.99
C ASP A 123 -3.96 -4.30 -2.06
N GLN A 124 -2.85 -4.84 -2.57
CA GLN A 124 -2.81 -5.84 -3.65
C GLN A 124 -3.22 -7.25 -3.17
N ILE A 125 -4.18 -7.35 -2.26
CA ILE A 125 -4.55 -8.63 -1.64
C ILE A 125 -5.21 -9.60 -2.62
N TRP A 126 -5.86 -9.09 -3.67
CA TRP A 126 -6.48 -9.91 -4.72
C TRP A 126 -5.54 -10.16 -5.91
N SER A 127 -4.29 -9.66 -5.87
CA SER A 127 -3.23 -10.09 -6.80
C SER A 127 -2.79 -11.53 -6.54
N GLN A 128 -3.08 -12.06 -5.36
CA GLN A 128 -2.82 -13.45 -5.01
C GLN A 128 -3.90 -14.36 -5.61
N LEU A 129 -3.51 -15.14 -6.61
CA LEU A 129 -4.44 -16.00 -7.34
C LEU A 129 -5.07 -17.08 -6.44
N LEU A 130 -6.32 -17.42 -6.71
CA LEU A 130 -7.09 -18.46 -6.03
C LEU A 130 -6.66 -19.89 -6.42
N SER A 131 -5.56 -20.06 -7.12
CA SER A 131 -4.87 -21.35 -7.25
C SER A 131 -4.31 -21.86 -5.91
N ASN A 132 -4.07 -20.96 -4.95
CA ASN A 132 -3.72 -21.30 -3.58
C ASN A 132 -4.92 -21.02 -2.66
N ARG A 133 -5.50 -22.09 -2.07
CA ARG A 133 -6.67 -22.02 -1.18
C ARG A 133 -6.48 -21.10 0.04
N GLU A 134 -5.26 -20.94 0.54
CA GLU A 134 -4.99 -20.03 1.66
C GLU A 134 -5.34 -18.56 1.32
N ASN A 135 -5.34 -18.19 0.03
CA ASN A 135 -5.70 -16.85 -0.43
C ASN A 135 -7.20 -16.55 -0.29
N GLU A 136 -8.05 -17.58 -0.08
CA GLU A 136 -9.49 -17.40 0.22
C GLU A 136 -9.71 -16.65 1.54
N VAL A 137 -8.70 -16.49 2.39
CA VAL A 137 -8.75 -15.60 3.56
C VAL A 137 -9.07 -14.15 3.14
N TYR A 138 -8.53 -13.71 2.02
CA TYR A 138 -8.78 -12.36 1.47
C TYR A 138 -10.13 -12.25 0.75
N TYR A 139 -10.84 -13.37 0.62
CA TYR A 139 -12.23 -13.45 0.17
C TYR A 139 -13.18 -13.78 1.32
N LEU A 140 -12.72 -13.65 2.57
CA LEU A 140 -13.51 -13.81 3.80
C LEU A 140 -14.19 -15.19 3.90
N ASN A 141 -13.51 -16.26 3.43
CA ASN A 141 -14.04 -17.62 3.50
C ASN A 141 -13.95 -18.23 4.90
N PHE A 142 -14.44 -17.49 5.90
CA PHE A 142 -14.51 -17.90 7.31
C PHE A 142 -15.66 -17.18 8.02
N GLY A 143 -16.00 -17.66 9.22
CA GLY A 143 -17.10 -17.13 10.02
C GLY A 143 -18.49 -17.56 9.51
N SER A 144 -19.54 -17.27 10.29
CA SER A 144 -20.93 -17.55 9.91
C SER A 144 -21.34 -16.81 8.65
N ARG A 145 -22.26 -17.38 7.88
CA ARG A 145 -22.81 -16.75 6.67
C ARG A 145 -23.63 -15.49 6.95
N ASP A 146 -24.16 -15.38 8.16
CA ASP A 146 -24.99 -14.24 8.58
C ASP A 146 -24.15 -12.98 8.88
N ILE A 147 -22.81 -13.10 8.97
CA ILE A 147 -21.93 -11.97 9.19
C ILE A 147 -21.73 -11.22 7.87
N LEU A 148 -21.98 -9.92 7.91
CA LEU A 148 -21.84 -9.02 6.76
C LEU A 148 -20.39 -9.03 6.20
N ARG A 149 -20.23 -9.17 4.88
CA ARG A 149 -18.95 -9.23 4.18
C ARG A 149 -18.82 -8.15 3.14
N ILE A 150 -17.83 -7.31 3.28
CA ILE A 150 -17.59 -6.17 2.41
C ILE A 150 -16.18 -6.25 1.84
N ALA A 151 -16.03 -6.07 0.54
CA ALA A 151 -14.76 -5.80 -0.10
C ALA A 151 -14.60 -4.29 -0.28
N TYR A 152 -13.64 -3.69 0.43
CA TYR A 152 -13.35 -2.28 0.33
C TYR A 152 -11.99 -2.03 -0.31
N ALA A 153 -11.98 -1.62 -1.56
CA ALA A 153 -10.79 -1.23 -2.32
C ALA A 153 -9.66 -2.28 -2.40
N PRO A 154 -9.89 -3.63 -2.36
CA PRO A 154 -8.82 -4.53 -2.74
C PRO A 154 -8.39 -4.28 -4.18
N SER A 155 -7.12 -4.57 -4.46
CA SER A 155 -6.53 -4.45 -5.79
C SER A 155 -6.15 -5.82 -6.35
N PHE A 156 -6.51 -6.08 -7.58
CA PHE A 156 -6.02 -7.22 -8.33
C PHE A 156 -4.59 -6.98 -8.86
N SER A 157 -4.22 -5.73 -9.07
CA SER A 157 -2.90 -5.36 -9.63
C SER A 157 -2.59 -6.10 -10.95
N MET A 158 -3.61 -6.33 -11.76
CA MET A 158 -3.57 -6.94 -13.08
C MET A 158 -4.75 -6.45 -13.93
N ASP A 159 -4.60 -6.52 -15.23
CA ASP A 159 -5.64 -6.11 -16.20
C ASP A 159 -6.63 -7.22 -16.47
N GLU A 160 -6.17 -8.47 -16.43
CA GLU A 160 -6.95 -9.66 -16.71
C GLU A 160 -6.69 -10.73 -15.67
N TYR A 161 -7.75 -11.42 -15.28
CA TYR A 161 -7.68 -12.59 -14.39
C TYR A 161 -7.63 -13.87 -15.24
N PRO A 162 -6.84 -14.89 -14.85
CA PRO A 162 -6.77 -16.14 -15.61
C PRO A 162 -8.17 -16.77 -15.80
N GLU A 163 -8.55 -17.04 -17.03
CA GLU A 163 -9.88 -17.58 -17.37
C GLU A 163 -10.20 -18.89 -16.62
N SER A 164 -9.21 -19.77 -16.48
CA SER A 164 -9.35 -21.03 -15.76
C SER A 164 -9.67 -20.86 -14.27
N LEU A 165 -9.42 -19.68 -13.70
CA LEU A 165 -9.70 -19.36 -12.30
C LEU A 165 -10.97 -18.50 -12.10
N LEU A 166 -11.61 -18.03 -13.19
CA LEU A 166 -12.84 -17.23 -13.09
C LEU A 166 -13.99 -17.93 -12.37
N PRO A 167 -14.26 -19.25 -12.55
CA PRO A 167 -15.29 -19.93 -11.76
C PRO A 167 -15.01 -19.88 -10.26
N ASN A 168 -13.76 -20.13 -9.85
CA ASN A 168 -13.37 -20.05 -8.45
C ASN A 168 -13.47 -18.60 -7.91
N LEU A 169 -13.10 -17.62 -8.72
CA LEU A 169 -13.26 -16.20 -8.36
C LEU A 169 -14.75 -15.86 -8.16
N ARG A 170 -15.64 -16.29 -9.06
CA ARG A 170 -17.08 -16.10 -8.95
C ARG A 170 -17.63 -16.63 -7.62
N ASP A 171 -17.28 -17.87 -7.27
CA ASP A 171 -17.76 -18.53 -6.06
C ASP A 171 -17.27 -17.79 -4.79
N ASN A 172 -16.08 -17.22 -4.84
CA ASN A 172 -15.55 -16.43 -3.74
C ASN A 172 -16.17 -15.04 -3.67
N LEU A 173 -16.40 -14.37 -4.81
CA LEU A 173 -17.08 -13.07 -4.86
C LEU A 173 -18.55 -13.15 -4.41
N ALA A 174 -19.24 -14.26 -4.68
CA ALA A 174 -20.62 -14.49 -4.25
C ALA A 174 -20.81 -14.52 -2.71
N ARG A 175 -19.74 -14.51 -1.94
CA ARG A 175 -19.77 -14.42 -0.47
C ARG A 175 -19.98 -13.01 0.05
N PHE A 176 -19.72 -12.00 -0.78
CA PHE A 176 -19.76 -10.60 -0.37
C PHE A 176 -21.15 -10.00 -0.55
N ASP A 177 -21.57 -9.21 0.43
CA ASP A 177 -22.77 -8.38 0.36
C ASP A 177 -22.56 -7.12 -0.45
N SER A 178 -21.30 -6.63 -0.48
CA SER A 178 -20.90 -5.45 -1.26
C SER A 178 -19.44 -5.58 -1.69
N VAL A 179 -19.16 -5.23 -2.95
CA VAL A 179 -17.80 -5.29 -3.52
C VAL A 179 -17.44 -3.97 -4.15
N SER A 180 -16.27 -3.50 -3.79
CA SER A 180 -15.58 -2.42 -4.50
C SER A 180 -14.12 -2.79 -4.77
N CYS A 181 -13.53 -2.14 -5.76
CA CYS A 181 -12.12 -2.28 -6.12
C CYS A 181 -11.46 -0.90 -6.16
N ARG A 182 -10.14 -0.87 -6.04
CA ARG A 182 -9.36 0.38 -6.06
C ARG A 182 -9.10 0.90 -7.48
N GLU A 183 -9.11 0.03 -8.48
CA GLU A 183 -8.88 0.32 -9.91
C GLU A 183 -10.02 -0.19 -10.78
N TYR A 184 -10.19 0.43 -11.96
CA TYR A 184 -11.23 0.06 -12.93
C TYR A 184 -11.02 -1.35 -13.49
N SER A 185 -9.77 -1.76 -13.76
CA SER A 185 -9.47 -3.13 -14.18
C SER A 185 -9.97 -4.17 -13.18
N GLY A 186 -9.91 -3.88 -11.87
CA GLY A 186 -10.47 -4.74 -10.83
C GLY A 186 -11.99 -4.84 -10.88
N VAL A 187 -12.69 -3.75 -11.19
CA VAL A 187 -14.14 -3.76 -11.40
C VAL A 187 -14.50 -4.62 -12.63
N ASP A 188 -13.73 -4.51 -13.71
CA ASP A 188 -13.97 -5.29 -14.92
C ASP A 188 -13.70 -6.80 -14.72
N ILE A 189 -12.68 -7.15 -13.94
CA ILE A 189 -12.44 -8.54 -13.49
C ILE A 189 -13.64 -9.07 -12.70
N CYS A 190 -14.18 -8.30 -11.77
CA CYS A 190 -15.38 -8.68 -11.02
C CYS A 190 -16.59 -8.88 -11.94
N ARG A 191 -16.80 -8.02 -12.94
CA ARG A 191 -17.87 -8.17 -13.94
C ARG A 191 -17.70 -9.43 -14.79
N LYS A 192 -16.49 -9.69 -15.28
CA LYS A 192 -16.17 -10.94 -16.02
C LYS A 192 -16.44 -12.18 -15.16
N ALA A 193 -16.21 -12.11 -13.85
CA ALA A 193 -16.56 -13.18 -12.89
C ALA A 193 -18.05 -13.27 -12.57
N GLY A 194 -18.91 -12.41 -13.15
CA GLY A 194 -20.36 -12.44 -12.97
C GLY A 194 -20.91 -11.51 -11.88
N LEU A 195 -20.11 -10.63 -11.32
CA LEU A 195 -20.53 -9.64 -10.32
C LEU A 195 -20.71 -8.25 -10.96
N ALA A 196 -21.93 -7.94 -11.41
CA ALA A 196 -22.22 -6.71 -12.14
C ALA A 196 -22.12 -5.42 -11.29
N ASN A 197 -22.30 -5.52 -9.98
CA ASN A 197 -22.48 -4.37 -9.09
C ASN A 197 -21.19 -3.92 -8.37
N ALA A 198 -20.02 -4.42 -8.78
CA ALA A 198 -18.75 -3.94 -8.25
C ALA A 198 -18.53 -2.46 -8.58
N LYS A 199 -18.02 -1.69 -7.61
CA LYS A 199 -17.76 -0.25 -7.77
C LYS A 199 -16.28 0.07 -7.62
N LYS A 200 -15.81 1.07 -8.34
CA LYS A 200 -14.51 1.68 -8.06
C LYS A 200 -14.66 2.65 -6.89
N VAL A 201 -13.72 2.61 -5.94
CA VAL A 201 -13.66 3.51 -4.79
C VAL A 201 -12.21 3.95 -4.55
N LEU A 202 -12.03 5.02 -3.80
CA LEU A 202 -10.70 5.47 -3.39
C LEU A 202 -10.07 4.52 -2.36
N ASP A 203 -8.73 4.48 -2.38
CA ASP A 203 -7.95 3.81 -1.32
C ASP A 203 -8.31 4.40 0.05
N PRO A 204 -8.26 3.60 1.14
CA PRO A 204 -8.54 4.08 2.48
C PRO A 204 -7.79 5.34 2.92
N THR A 205 -6.59 5.58 2.38
CA THR A 205 -5.83 6.78 2.69
C THR A 205 -6.58 8.07 2.38
N PHE A 206 -7.47 8.06 1.39
CA PHE A 206 -8.31 9.20 1.02
C PHE A 206 -9.59 9.35 1.84
N LEU A 207 -9.98 8.36 2.66
CA LEU A 207 -11.21 8.41 3.46
C LEU A 207 -11.13 9.36 4.66
N ILE A 208 -9.94 9.76 5.03
CA ILE A 208 -9.65 10.74 6.08
C ILE A 208 -9.03 11.99 5.48
N GLY A 209 -9.06 13.08 6.22
CA GLY A 209 -8.59 14.37 5.75
C GLY A 209 -7.11 14.64 6.01
N LYS A 210 -6.59 15.71 5.41
CA LYS A 210 -5.23 16.22 5.64
C LYS A 210 -4.92 16.40 7.13
N GLU A 211 -5.88 16.94 7.92
CA GLU A 211 -5.68 17.20 9.34
C GLU A 211 -5.39 15.93 10.17
N ASP A 212 -5.97 14.79 9.80
CA ASP A 212 -5.67 13.53 10.47
C ASP A 212 -4.19 13.14 10.31
N TYR A 213 -3.63 13.38 9.12
CA TYR A 213 -2.19 13.15 8.86
C TYR A 213 -1.32 14.19 9.57
N MET A 214 -1.78 15.44 9.65
CA MET A 214 -1.06 16.50 10.36
C MET A 214 -0.87 16.18 11.84
N GLU A 215 -1.79 15.46 12.47
CA GLU A 215 -1.62 14.98 13.87
C GLU A 215 -0.43 14.02 14.02
N LEU A 216 -0.18 13.16 12.99
CA LEU A 216 1.00 12.30 12.98
C LEU A 216 2.27 13.08 12.64
N ILE A 217 2.22 13.99 11.66
CA ILE A 217 3.36 14.79 11.22
C ILE A 217 3.91 15.66 12.35
N ARG A 218 3.04 16.26 13.16
CA ARG A 218 3.45 17.07 14.33
C ARG A 218 4.25 16.28 15.38
N LYS A 219 4.11 14.95 15.39
CA LYS A 219 4.84 14.04 16.29
C LYS A 219 6.19 13.58 15.73
N ALA A 220 6.55 13.99 14.52
CA ALA A 220 7.83 13.63 13.92
C ALA A 220 8.98 14.29 14.69
N ALA A 221 10.01 13.49 15.02
CA ALA A 221 11.16 13.97 15.77
C ALA A 221 12.12 14.79 14.89
N ASN A 222 12.29 14.37 13.63
CA ASN A 222 13.23 14.96 12.70
C ASN A 222 12.50 15.80 11.65
N LYS A 223 12.99 17.03 11.45
CA LYS A 223 12.54 17.94 10.39
C LYS A 223 13.79 18.45 9.69
N HIS A 224 13.77 18.43 8.37
CA HIS A 224 14.84 19.03 7.59
C HIS A 224 14.62 20.54 7.56
N ASP A 225 15.65 21.31 7.90
CA ASP A 225 15.59 22.78 7.96
C ASP A 225 15.77 23.45 6.59
N LYS A 226 16.14 22.69 5.57
CA LYS A 226 16.43 23.21 4.21
C LYS A 226 15.39 22.72 3.20
N ASP A 227 15.23 23.50 2.14
CA ASP A 227 14.44 23.07 0.97
C ASP A 227 15.06 21.82 0.32
N TYR A 228 14.25 20.77 0.14
CA TYR A 228 14.69 19.48 -0.38
C TYR A 228 13.66 18.82 -1.27
N VAL A 229 14.14 17.94 -2.15
CA VAL A 229 13.33 16.99 -2.91
C VAL A 229 13.27 15.66 -2.16
N PHE A 230 12.08 15.11 -1.98
CA PHE A 230 11.89 13.83 -1.32
C PHE A 230 11.66 12.71 -2.33
N ILE A 231 12.46 11.66 -2.28
CA ILE A 231 12.29 10.46 -3.09
C ILE A 231 11.80 9.31 -2.21
N TYR A 232 10.59 8.83 -2.44
CA TYR A 232 10.12 7.58 -1.86
C TYR A 232 10.32 6.46 -2.89
N SER A 233 11.44 5.74 -2.77
CA SER A 233 11.84 4.74 -3.74
C SER A 233 11.28 3.35 -3.36
N LEU A 234 10.33 2.86 -4.16
CA LEU A 234 9.67 1.56 -3.99
C LEU A 234 9.93 0.71 -5.22
N ASN A 235 10.45 -0.51 -5.03
CA ASN A 235 10.73 -1.47 -6.11
C ASN A 235 11.66 -0.94 -7.21
N ILE A 236 12.58 -0.04 -6.86
CA ILE A 236 13.62 0.48 -7.75
C ILE A 236 14.91 -0.31 -7.51
N SER A 237 15.57 -0.73 -8.55
CA SER A 237 16.86 -1.43 -8.53
C SER A 237 18.03 -0.56 -8.97
N GLU A 238 17.76 0.46 -9.80
CA GLU A 238 18.77 1.34 -10.36
C GLU A 238 18.28 2.79 -10.43
N PRO A 239 19.16 3.79 -10.24
CA PRO A 239 18.80 5.22 -10.31
C PRO A 239 18.17 5.65 -11.64
N LYS A 240 18.56 4.99 -12.76
CA LYS A 240 18.02 5.30 -14.09
C LYS A 240 16.51 5.07 -14.20
N GLU A 241 15.91 4.18 -13.36
CA GLU A 241 14.48 3.89 -13.37
C GLU A 241 13.62 5.11 -12.99
N ILE A 242 14.21 6.08 -12.29
CA ILE A 242 13.58 7.38 -12.01
C ILE A 242 14.23 8.52 -12.81
N CYS A 243 14.96 8.22 -13.86
CA CYS A 243 15.71 9.23 -14.65
C CYS A 243 16.57 10.16 -13.78
N TRP A 244 17.37 9.59 -12.86
CA TRP A 244 18.12 10.32 -11.83
C TRP A 244 18.94 11.49 -12.37
N GLU A 245 19.67 11.28 -13.48
CA GLU A 245 20.50 12.33 -14.10
C GLU A 245 19.68 13.52 -14.60
N GLU A 246 18.45 13.28 -14.99
CA GLU A 246 17.53 14.34 -15.40
C GLU A 246 16.92 15.04 -14.18
N LEU A 247 16.55 14.30 -13.13
CA LEU A 247 16.09 14.90 -11.88
C LEU A 247 17.15 15.86 -11.32
N LYS A 248 18.43 15.49 -11.36
CA LYS A 248 19.52 16.37 -10.89
C LYS A 248 19.53 17.75 -11.55
N ARG A 249 19.14 17.84 -12.83
CA ARG A 249 19.12 19.13 -13.56
C ARG A 249 18.06 20.11 -13.02
N VAL A 250 16.97 19.59 -12.48
CA VAL A 250 15.88 20.41 -11.92
C VAL A 250 15.96 20.63 -10.42
N LEU A 251 17.00 20.10 -9.76
CA LEU A 251 17.16 20.27 -8.30
C LEU A 251 17.41 21.74 -7.90
N ASN A 252 18.05 22.54 -8.76
CA ASN A 252 18.33 23.95 -8.48
C ASN A 252 19.05 24.18 -7.12
N GLY A 253 20.00 23.31 -6.78
CA GLY A 253 20.74 23.38 -5.52
C GLY A 253 20.03 22.81 -4.29
N ARG A 254 18.83 22.28 -4.44
CA ARG A 254 18.12 21.59 -3.35
C ARG A 254 18.81 20.28 -2.99
N SER A 255 18.81 19.95 -1.70
CA SER A 255 19.23 18.63 -1.24
C SER A 255 18.20 17.56 -1.59
N VAL A 256 18.59 16.29 -1.50
CA VAL A 256 17.70 15.16 -1.78
C VAL A 256 17.66 14.24 -0.58
N VAL A 257 16.46 13.92 -0.13
CA VAL A 257 16.19 12.94 0.94
C VAL A 257 15.51 11.72 0.32
N VAL A 258 16.06 10.54 0.55
CA VAL A 258 15.54 9.28 0.00
C VAL A 258 15.06 8.35 1.11
N THR A 259 13.85 7.85 0.99
CA THR A 259 13.37 6.73 1.82
C THR A 259 13.25 5.47 0.95
N PRO A 260 14.18 4.50 1.07
CA PRO A 260 14.07 3.22 0.37
C PRO A 260 12.98 2.34 1.00
N SER A 261 12.22 1.64 0.16
CA SER A 261 11.12 0.77 0.61
C SER A 261 10.96 -0.40 -0.33
N ASP A 262 10.61 -1.54 0.20
CA ASP A 262 10.31 -2.82 -0.46
C ASP A 262 11.14 -3.15 -1.73
N GLY A 263 11.13 -4.40 -2.09
CA GLY A 263 11.82 -4.88 -3.28
C GLY A 263 13.33 -4.67 -3.18
N TYR A 264 13.92 -4.26 -4.28
CA TYR A 264 15.37 -4.12 -4.42
C TYR A 264 15.95 -2.94 -3.64
N SER A 265 15.18 -1.87 -3.46
CA SER A 265 15.66 -0.65 -2.80
C SER A 265 15.58 -0.68 -1.27
N ALA A 266 14.95 -1.69 -0.67
CA ALA A 266 14.60 -1.69 0.76
C ALA A 266 15.77 -1.60 1.75
N GLY A 267 16.97 -1.78 1.34
CA GLY A 267 18.17 -1.67 2.19
C GLY A 267 19.39 -1.19 1.43
N ASP A 268 19.21 -0.77 0.17
CA ASP A 268 20.30 -0.36 -0.69
C ASP A 268 20.38 1.17 -0.82
N GLU A 269 21.59 1.68 -0.79
CA GLU A 269 21.91 3.09 -1.00
C GLU A 269 22.19 3.33 -2.49
N LEU A 270 21.13 3.25 -3.32
CA LEU A 270 21.23 3.25 -4.78
C LEU A 270 21.83 4.56 -5.35
N PHE A 271 21.63 5.68 -4.68
CA PHE A 271 22.06 7.00 -5.13
C PHE A 271 23.42 7.41 -4.53
N GLY A 272 24.13 6.46 -3.88
CA GLY A 272 25.43 6.73 -3.28
C GLY A 272 25.40 7.82 -2.21
N ASN A 273 26.45 8.66 -2.17
CA ASN A 273 26.61 9.74 -1.18
C ASN A 273 26.02 11.09 -1.63
N GLU A 274 25.35 11.13 -2.78
CA GLU A 274 24.76 12.37 -3.31
C GLU A 274 23.45 12.74 -2.61
N VAL A 275 22.93 11.87 -1.74
CA VAL A 275 21.63 12.02 -1.09
C VAL A 275 21.70 11.67 0.39
N GLU A 276 20.73 12.16 1.15
CA GLU A 276 20.50 11.73 2.53
C GLU A 276 19.50 10.59 2.57
N TYR A 277 19.83 9.47 3.25
CA TYR A 277 18.92 8.34 3.40
C TYR A 277 18.15 8.41 4.72
N SER A 278 16.83 8.40 4.63
CA SER A 278 15.92 8.39 5.76
C SER A 278 15.21 7.03 5.88
N TYR A 279 15.44 6.34 7.00
CA TYR A 279 14.75 5.10 7.39
C TYR A 279 13.86 5.34 8.60
N GLY A 280 13.26 6.51 8.66
CA GLY A 280 12.50 6.99 9.81
C GLY A 280 11.19 6.26 10.06
N THR A 281 10.50 6.69 11.11
CA THR A 281 9.16 6.23 11.50
C THR A 281 8.10 6.64 10.47
N ILE A 282 6.87 6.17 10.64
CA ILE A 282 5.71 6.61 9.83
C ILE A 282 5.53 8.13 9.91
N GLN A 283 5.69 8.70 11.11
CA GLN A 283 5.57 10.13 11.34
C GLN A 283 6.63 10.92 10.56
N GLU A 284 7.87 10.46 10.60
CA GLU A 284 8.99 11.09 9.87
C GLU A 284 8.83 10.93 8.35
N TRP A 285 8.36 9.78 7.87
CA TRP A 285 8.07 9.58 6.45
C TRP A 285 6.96 10.53 5.95
N LEU A 286 5.88 10.69 6.70
CA LEU A 286 4.83 11.66 6.39
C LEU A 286 5.36 13.10 6.45
N ALA A 287 6.22 13.42 7.41
CA ALA A 287 6.86 14.72 7.53
C ALA A 287 7.79 15.00 6.33
N ASN A 288 8.54 14.00 5.88
CA ASN A 288 9.39 14.12 4.68
C ASN A 288 8.58 14.43 3.42
N ILE A 289 7.39 13.85 3.27
CA ILE A 289 6.46 14.23 2.19
C ILE A 289 5.97 15.66 2.38
N TYR A 290 5.50 16.00 3.57
CA TYR A 290 4.84 17.30 3.83
C TYR A 290 5.78 18.49 3.73
N TYR A 291 7.01 18.38 4.22
CA TYR A 291 7.98 19.50 4.23
C TYR A 291 8.83 19.58 2.97
N SER A 292 8.84 18.56 2.10
CA SER A 292 9.58 18.65 0.83
C SER A 292 8.95 19.67 -0.12
N SER A 293 9.75 20.24 -1.01
CA SER A 293 9.26 21.08 -2.11
C SER A 293 8.76 20.26 -3.31
N LEU A 294 9.25 19.04 -3.46
CA LEU A 294 8.86 18.12 -4.53
C LEU A 294 8.96 16.69 -4.03
N VAL A 295 7.94 15.88 -4.32
CA VAL A 295 7.95 14.42 -4.09
C VAL A 295 8.17 13.68 -5.39
N VAL A 296 9.13 12.77 -5.45
CA VAL A 296 9.37 11.88 -6.60
C VAL A 296 9.14 10.43 -6.15
N THR A 297 8.27 9.71 -6.82
CA THR A 297 7.94 8.36 -6.37
C THR A 297 7.26 7.50 -7.44
N PRO A 298 7.57 6.18 -7.50
CA PRO A 298 6.81 5.17 -8.24
C PRO A 298 5.67 4.58 -7.39
N SER A 299 5.55 4.97 -6.13
CA SER A 299 4.62 4.34 -5.18
C SER A 299 3.23 4.95 -5.24
N PHE A 300 2.19 4.09 -5.30
CA PHE A 300 0.80 4.52 -5.16
C PHE A 300 0.58 5.38 -3.90
N HIS A 301 1.02 4.90 -2.74
CA HIS A 301 0.81 5.64 -1.50
C HIS A 301 1.70 6.90 -1.38
N GLY A 302 2.84 6.92 -2.06
CA GLY A 302 3.64 8.13 -2.19
C GLY A 302 2.87 9.22 -2.94
N VAL A 303 2.29 8.89 -4.11
CA VAL A 303 1.43 9.78 -4.89
C VAL A 303 0.18 10.17 -4.10
N ALA A 304 -0.52 9.20 -3.52
CA ALA A 304 -1.74 9.46 -2.75
C ALA A 304 -1.52 10.47 -1.61
N LEU A 305 -0.43 10.31 -0.85
CA LEU A 305 -0.11 11.22 0.26
C LEU A 305 0.43 12.57 -0.22
N ALA A 306 1.13 12.62 -1.35
CA ALA A 306 1.48 13.91 -1.96
C ALA A 306 0.22 14.70 -2.33
N ILE A 307 -0.80 14.05 -2.91
CA ILE A 307 -2.09 14.67 -3.24
C ILE A 307 -2.83 15.11 -1.97
N ILE A 308 -2.97 14.23 -0.96
CA ILE A 308 -3.68 14.54 0.29
C ILE A 308 -3.02 15.72 1.04
N LEU A 309 -1.69 15.80 1.01
CA LEU A 309 -0.90 16.83 1.69
C LEU A 309 -0.65 18.07 0.81
N GLU A 310 -1.19 18.09 -0.41
CA GLU A 310 -1.06 19.19 -1.38
C GLU A 310 0.40 19.53 -1.69
N LYS A 311 1.19 18.50 -2.04
CA LYS A 311 2.59 18.62 -2.39
C LYS A 311 2.79 18.42 -3.89
N ASP A 312 3.64 19.24 -4.48
CA ASP A 312 4.09 18.99 -5.85
C ASP A 312 4.76 17.63 -5.93
N PHE A 313 4.46 16.89 -6.99
CA PHE A 313 5.02 15.55 -7.15
C PHE A 313 5.26 15.20 -8.62
N VAL A 314 6.15 14.24 -8.81
CA VAL A 314 6.36 13.52 -10.06
C VAL A 314 6.17 12.04 -9.81
N TYR A 315 5.23 11.45 -10.53
CA TYR A 315 5.05 10.01 -10.57
C TYR A 315 6.00 9.40 -11.61
N THR A 316 6.81 8.44 -11.19
CA THR A 316 7.74 7.70 -12.04
C THR A 316 7.20 6.27 -12.23
N PRO A 317 6.62 5.93 -13.41
CA PRO A 317 6.05 4.59 -13.61
C PRO A 317 7.09 3.49 -13.48
N LEU A 318 6.70 2.38 -12.84
CA LEU A 318 7.53 1.19 -12.77
C LEU A 318 7.52 0.45 -14.11
N GLU A 319 8.64 -0.20 -14.44
CA GLU A 319 8.80 -1.00 -15.65
C GLU A 319 8.84 -2.50 -15.37
N GLY A 320 8.80 -3.32 -16.41
CA GLY A 320 8.93 -4.76 -16.34
C GLY A 320 7.84 -5.44 -15.50
N ALA A 321 8.23 -6.36 -14.64
CA ALA A 321 7.28 -7.16 -13.84
C ALA A 321 6.45 -6.31 -12.86
N CYS A 322 6.97 -5.17 -12.41
CA CYS A 322 6.30 -4.26 -11.48
C CYS A 322 5.32 -3.30 -12.18
N ALA A 323 5.34 -3.21 -13.52
CA ALA A 323 4.49 -2.30 -14.30
C ALA A 323 2.98 -2.55 -14.11
N LYS A 324 2.58 -3.80 -13.85
CA LYS A 324 1.17 -4.18 -13.57
C LYS A 324 0.54 -3.39 -12.43
N GLY A 325 1.37 -2.87 -11.52
CA GLY A 325 0.90 -2.03 -10.42
C GLY A 325 0.58 -0.59 -10.80
N ASN A 326 0.95 -0.12 -12.00
CA ASN A 326 0.80 1.27 -12.40
C ASN A 326 -0.67 1.67 -12.60
N ASN A 327 -1.55 0.76 -13.05
CA ASN A 327 -2.95 1.08 -13.37
C ASN A 327 -3.69 1.80 -12.25
N ARG A 328 -3.43 1.41 -10.99
CA ARG A 328 -4.03 2.07 -9.81
C ARG A 328 -3.69 3.55 -9.71
N ILE A 329 -2.47 3.90 -10.11
CA ILE A 329 -1.99 5.28 -10.08
C ILE A 329 -2.53 6.03 -11.29
N LEU A 330 -2.53 5.38 -12.45
CA LEU A 330 -3.08 5.96 -13.69
C LEU A 330 -4.57 6.27 -13.54
N ASP A 331 -5.36 5.36 -12.97
CA ASP A 331 -6.77 5.57 -12.67
C ASP A 331 -6.98 6.75 -11.69
N LEU A 332 -6.17 6.81 -10.63
CA LEU A 332 -6.23 7.90 -9.65
C LEU A 332 -5.89 9.26 -10.29
N LEU A 333 -4.82 9.30 -11.09
CA LEU A 333 -4.40 10.52 -11.76
C LEU A 333 -5.41 10.96 -12.82
N ALA A 334 -6.03 10.02 -13.53
CA ALA A 334 -7.10 10.31 -14.48
C ALA A 334 -8.36 10.85 -13.79
N ASP A 335 -8.78 10.23 -12.68
CA ASP A 335 -9.93 10.69 -11.89
C ASP A 335 -9.77 12.12 -11.37
N LEU A 336 -8.53 12.53 -11.07
CA LEU A 336 -8.19 13.84 -10.53
C LEU A 336 -7.69 14.84 -11.60
N ASP A 337 -7.66 14.43 -12.86
CA ASP A 337 -7.11 15.21 -13.98
C ASP A 337 -5.64 15.64 -13.78
N MET A 338 -4.85 14.71 -13.23
CA MET A 338 -3.43 14.92 -12.87
C MET A 338 -2.46 14.06 -13.69
N THR A 339 -2.86 13.55 -14.85
CA THR A 339 -1.98 12.71 -15.70
C THR A 339 -0.74 13.45 -16.19
N ASN A 340 -0.77 14.80 -16.16
CA ASN A 340 0.37 15.66 -16.43
C ASN A 340 1.49 15.56 -15.39
N ARG A 341 1.27 14.89 -14.26
CA ARG A 341 2.29 14.67 -13.20
C ARG A 341 3.11 13.38 -13.41
N MET A 342 2.84 12.64 -14.48
CA MET A 342 3.54 11.40 -14.81
C MET A 342 4.74 11.66 -15.73
N LEU A 343 5.91 11.14 -15.33
CA LEU A 343 7.12 11.11 -16.15
C LEU A 343 6.93 10.15 -17.33
N SER A 344 7.28 10.57 -18.53
CA SER A 344 7.22 9.77 -19.75
C SER A 344 8.31 10.20 -20.73
N LYS A 345 8.36 9.57 -21.89
CA LYS A 345 9.27 9.98 -22.97
C LYS A 345 8.93 11.36 -23.53
N GLU A 346 7.65 11.71 -23.55
CA GLU A 346 7.10 12.97 -24.09
C GLU A 346 7.01 14.07 -23.03
N ARG A 347 7.14 13.72 -21.73
CA ARG A 347 7.02 14.67 -20.62
C ARG A 347 8.12 14.43 -19.61
N ARG A 348 9.04 15.38 -19.55
CA ARG A 348 10.23 15.32 -18.72
C ARG A 348 10.03 16.05 -17.39
N TYR A 349 11.01 15.96 -16.48
CA TYR A 349 10.93 16.63 -15.18
C TYR A 349 10.71 18.14 -15.31
N GLU A 350 11.40 18.80 -16.23
CA GLU A 350 11.26 20.26 -16.46
C GLU A 350 9.83 20.65 -16.85
N ASP A 351 9.20 19.84 -17.72
CA ASP A 351 7.82 20.08 -18.15
C ASP A 351 6.83 19.94 -16.99
N ILE A 352 7.07 18.96 -16.12
CA ILE A 352 6.18 18.66 -14.99
C ILE A 352 6.33 19.73 -13.90
N VAL A 353 7.57 20.06 -13.49
CA VAL A 353 7.79 20.97 -12.36
C VAL A 353 7.49 22.43 -12.72
N SER A 354 7.50 22.79 -14.01
CA SER A 354 7.11 24.13 -14.48
C SER A 354 5.61 24.38 -14.44
N GLN A 355 4.79 23.34 -14.32
CA GLN A 355 3.33 23.45 -14.27
C GLN A 355 2.83 23.40 -12.83
N PRO A 356 2.30 24.49 -12.27
CA PRO A 356 1.70 24.47 -10.93
C PRO A 356 0.44 23.60 -10.92
N ILE A 357 0.17 22.99 -9.76
CA ILE A 357 -1.06 22.21 -9.54
C ILE A 357 -2.15 23.16 -9.04
N ASP A 358 -3.30 23.14 -9.68
CA ASP A 358 -4.51 23.81 -9.14
C ASP A 358 -5.12 22.94 -8.03
N TRP A 359 -4.62 23.12 -6.81
CA TRP A 359 -5.06 22.36 -5.65
C TRP A 359 -6.54 22.61 -5.30
N ARG A 360 -7.11 23.75 -5.66
CA ARG A 360 -8.53 24.01 -5.45
C ARG A 360 -9.37 23.06 -6.31
N TYR A 361 -9.07 23.00 -7.60
CA TYR A 361 -9.73 22.11 -8.54
C TYR A 361 -9.57 20.63 -8.16
N VAL A 362 -8.34 20.20 -7.83
CA VAL A 362 -8.05 18.82 -7.40
C VAL A 362 -8.83 18.47 -6.13
N ASN A 363 -8.88 19.38 -5.15
CA ASN A 363 -9.60 19.15 -3.90
C ASN A 363 -11.11 19.03 -4.09
N GLU A 364 -11.71 19.84 -4.97
CA GLU A 364 -13.14 19.75 -5.31
C GLU A 364 -13.49 18.35 -5.86
N ARG A 365 -12.68 17.82 -6.78
CA ARG A 365 -12.83 16.47 -7.33
C ARG A 365 -12.59 15.38 -6.27
N LEU A 366 -11.54 15.54 -5.48
CA LEU A 366 -11.20 14.60 -4.43
C LEU A 366 -12.29 14.49 -3.36
N VAL A 367 -12.93 15.60 -2.99
CA VAL A 367 -14.08 15.62 -2.06
C VAL A 367 -15.26 14.84 -2.63
N ALA A 368 -15.58 15.00 -3.91
CA ALA A 368 -16.64 14.23 -4.57
C ALA A 368 -16.36 12.72 -4.52
N LEU A 369 -15.18 12.28 -4.97
CA LEU A 369 -14.77 10.88 -4.96
C LEU A 369 -14.70 10.29 -3.54
N ARG A 370 -14.25 11.08 -2.57
CA ARG A 370 -14.24 10.70 -1.14
C ARG A 370 -15.66 10.46 -0.63
N ASN A 371 -16.59 11.36 -0.95
CA ASN A 371 -17.99 11.24 -0.53
C ASN A 371 -18.66 9.99 -1.13
N GLU A 372 -18.40 9.68 -2.40
CA GLU A 372 -18.87 8.45 -3.05
C GLU A 372 -18.30 7.20 -2.34
N SER A 373 -16.99 7.21 -2.04
CA SER A 373 -16.30 6.11 -1.37
C SER A 373 -16.80 5.90 0.07
N LEU A 374 -17.01 6.98 0.83
CA LEU A 374 -17.61 6.95 2.16
C LEU A 374 -19.08 6.52 2.10
N GLY A 375 -19.82 6.98 1.08
CA GLY A 375 -21.20 6.56 0.81
C GLY A 375 -21.31 5.05 0.57
N PHE A 376 -20.42 4.51 -0.28
CA PHE A 376 -20.34 3.05 -0.49
C PHE A 376 -20.16 2.31 0.84
N LEU A 377 -19.19 2.74 1.66
CA LEU A 377 -18.87 2.07 2.92
C LEU A 377 -20.03 2.17 3.92
N LYS A 378 -20.67 3.33 4.05
CA LYS A 378 -21.86 3.54 4.89
C LYS A 378 -23.03 2.65 4.46
N CYS A 379 -23.40 2.68 3.17
CA CYS A 379 -24.50 1.87 2.65
C CYS A 379 -24.21 0.36 2.82
N SER A 380 -22.97 -0.06 2.68
CA SER A 380 -22.58 -1.46 2.87
C SER A 380 -22.69 -1.92 4.33
N LEU A 381 -22.49 -1.03 5.30
CA LEU A 381 -22.53 -1.32 6.73
C LEU A 381 -23.95 -1.17 7.33
N THR A 382 -24.93 -0.70 6.58
CA THR A 382 -26.33 -0.52 7.03
C THR A 382 -27.27 -1.63 6.55
N LYS A 383 -26.77 -2.58 5.77
CA LYS A 383 -27.51 -3.79 5.36
C LYS A 383 -27.54 -4.80 6.51
#